data_c619f0bbf29058adf2be7944bf20674a
#
_entry.id   c619f0bbf29058adf2be7944bf20674a
#
_cell.length_a   1.000
_cell.length_b   1.000
_cell.length_c   1.000
_cell.angle_alpha   90.00
_cell.angle_beta   90.00
_cell.angle_gamma   90.00
#
_symmetry.space_group_name_H-M   'P 1'
#
loop_
_entity.id
_entity.type
_entity.pdbx_description
1 polymer ?
#
loop_
_entity_poly.entity_id
_entity_poly.type
_entity_poly.pdbx_seq_one_letter_code
_entity_poly.pdbx_strand_id
1 'polypeptide(L)'
;MRNDRLGIAFSSPALIQVLNNIKAPYNISTPTATLAHRALSPAGLSLLATKIATLKSNHAYLHAALLALPKVLRILGAGNANFLLAQIGTDGKVDNARAEKCYKFMAETDKVVVRFRGNEVGCEGCLRVTVGTREECEEVVRRLGSLLK
;
A
#
# COMPACT_ATOMS: atom_id res chain seq x y z
N MET A 1 3.63 -5.90 -17.67
CA MET A 1 4.30 -4.62 -17.99
C MET A 1 5.40 -4.39 -16.97
N ARG A 2 6.63 -4.14 -17.43
CA ARG A 2 7.71 -3.72 -16.54
C ARG A 2 7.43 -2.28 -16.15
N ASN A 3 7.27 -1.98 -14.86
CA ASN A 3 7.04 -0.61 -14.41
C ASN A 3 8.33 0.19 -14.58
N ASP A 4 8.32 1.16 -15.49
CA ASP A 4 9.42 2.11 -15.59
C ASP A 4 9.49 2.93 -14.30
N ARG A 5 10.68 3.00 -13.70
CA ARG A 5 10.94 3.74 -12.48
C ARG A 5 11.96 4.82 -12.78
N LEU A 6 11.68 6.02 -12.30
CA LEU A 6 12.57 7.16 -12.37
C LEU A 6 12.70 7.78 -10.98
N GLY A 7 13.94 7.94 -10.52
CA GLY A 7 14.26 8.73 -9.31
C GLY A 7 14.78 10.10 -9.71
N ILE A 8 14.37 11.13 -8.99
CA ILE A 8 14.83 12.51 -9.18
C ILE A 8 15.37 13.03 -7.85
N ALA A 9 16.54 13.64 -7.87
CA ALA A 9 17.15 14.26 -6.71
C ALA A 9 17.36 15.77 -6.96
N PHE A 10 17.04 16.58 -5.95
CA PHE A 10 17.28 18.03 -5.94
C PHE A 10 18.19 18.34 -4.76
N SER A 11 19.30 19.04 -5.02
CA SER A 11 20.25 19.43 -3.97
C SER A 11 21.14 20.59 -4.42
N SER A 12 22.12 20.97 -3.58
CA SER A 12 23.12 21.96 -3.96
C SER A 12 23.94 21.51 -5.18
N PRO A 13 24.44 22.44 -6.00
CA PRO A 13 25.24 22.09 -7.18
C PRO A 13 26.41 21.17 -6.88
N ALA A 14 27.11 21.40 -5.76
CA ALA A 14 28.25 20.56 -5.33
C ALA A 14 27.85 19.10 -5.11
N LEU A 15 26.71 18.84 -4.41
CA LEU A 15 26.22 17.50 -4.16
C LEU A 15 25.70 16.84 -5.44
N ILE A 16 25.00 17.59 -6.28
CA ILE A 16 24.53 17.08 -7.57
C ILE A 16 25.71 16.69 -8.48
N GLN A 17 26.82 17.46 -8.42
CA GLN A 17 28.03 17.12 -9.18
C GLN A 17 28.61 15.77 -8.72
N VAL A 18 28.68 15.52 -7.41
CA VAL A 18 29.12 14.22 -6.88
C VAL A 18 28.22 13.08 -7.37
N LEU A 19 26.90 13.26 -7.28
CA LEU A 19 25.93 12.26 -7.76
C LEU A 19 26.07 12.01 -9.27
N ASN A 20 26.33 13.05 -10.07
CA ASN A 20 26.55 12.90 -11.50
C ASN A 20 27.85 12.14 -11.82
N ASN A 21 28.89 12.27 -11.01
CA ASN A 21 30.16 11.59 -11.23
C ASN A 21 30.07 10.07 -10.98
N ILE A 22 29.17 9.65 -10.07
CA ILE A 22 29.02 8.23 -9.70
C ILE A 22 27.89 7.51 -10.44
N LYS A 23 27.00 8.23 -11.13
CA LYS A 23 25.93 7.59 -11.89
C LYS A 23 26.47 6.86 -13.12
N ALA A 24 25.87 5.69 -13.44
CA ALA A 24 26.18 4.99 -14.67
C ALA A 24 25.83 5.84 -15.91
N PRO A 25 26.64 5.79 -16.98
CA PRO A 25 26.26 6.42 -18.25
C PRO A 25 24.97 5.79 -18.79
N TYR A 26 24.18 6.58 -19.50
CA TYR A 26 22.90 6.12 -20.10
C TYR A 26 21.92 5.49 -19.10
N ASN A 27 21.92 5.97 -17.87
CA ASN A 27 21.08 5.44 -16.78
C ASN A 27 19.58 5.63 -16.99
N ILE A 28 19.16 6.50 -17.89
CA ILE A 28 17.77 6.76 -18.25
C ILE A 28 17.59 6.54 -19.75
N SER A 29 16.66 5.67 -20.12
CA SER A 29 16.32 5.46 -21.54
C SER A 29 15.45 6.60 -22.08
N THR A 30 15.53 6.86 -23.38
CA THR A 30 14.66 7.86 -24.04
C THR A 30 13.16 7.60 -23.82
N PRO A 31 12.63 6.37 -23.92
CA PRO A 31 11.24 6.10 -23.62
C PRO A 31 10.87 6.45 -22.18
N THR A 32 11.72 6.12 -21.19
CA THR A 32 11.49 6.46 -19.78
C THR A 32 11.45 7.99 -19.58
N ALA A 33 12.36 8.74 -20.21
CA ALA A 33 12.37 10.19 -20.16
C ALA A 33 11.08 10.79 -20.77
N THR A 34 10.65 10.29 -21.91
CA THR A 34 9.41 10.75 -22.59
C THR A 34 8.17 10.50 -21.69
N LEU A 35 8.07 9.32 -21.07
CA LEU A 35 6.99 9.03 -20.14
C LEU A 35 7.02 9.93 -18.89
N ALA A 36 8.21 10.21 -18.37
CA ALA A 36 8.38 11.11 -17.23
C ALA A 36 7.92 12.54 -17.57
N HIS A 37 8.29 13.07 -18.73
CA HIS A 37 7.82 14.37 -19.19
C HIS A 37 6.29 14.44 -19.28
N ARG A 38 5.64 13.40 -19.81
CA ARG A 38 4.17 13.34 -19.84
C ARG A 38 3.56 13.28 -18.43
N ALA A 39 4.13 12.47 -17.54
CA ALA A 39 3.63 12.33 -16.17
C ALA A 39 3.78 13.63 -15.37
N LEU A 40 4.82 14.41 -15.62
CA LEU A 40 5.10 15.68 -14.96
C LEU A 40 4.50 16.90 -15.67
N SER A 41 3.76 16.71 -16.76
CA SER A 41 3.02 17.80 -17.41
C SER A 41 1.91 18.33 -16.48
N PRO A 42 1.40 19.56 -16.69
CA PRO A 42 0.29 20.11 -15.91
C PRO A 42 -0.92 19.17 -15.88
N ALA A 43 -1.26 18.54 -17.00
CA ALA A 43 -2.35 17.55 -17.08
C ALA A 43 -2.05 16.29 -16.27
N GLY A 44 -0.81 15.77 -16.33
CA GLY A 44 -0.37 14.62 -15.54
C GLY A 44 -0.41 14.90 -14.05
N LEU A 45 0.05 16.07 -13.62
CA LEU A 45 0.01 16.48 -12.21
C LEU A 45 -1.42 16.69 -11.70
N SER A 46 -2.30 17.25 -12.51
CA SER A 46 -3.73 17.38 -12.17
C SER A 46 -4.39 16.01 -11.98
N LEU A 47 -4.14 15.07 -12.89
CA LEU A 47 -4.62 13.68 -12.75
C LEU A 47 -4.08 13.02 -11.50
N LEU A 48 -2.79 13.21 -11.20
CA LEU A 48 -2.17 12.69 -9.98
C LEU A 48 -2.85 13.23 -8.72
N ALA A 49 -3.11 14.54 -8.66
CA ALA A 49 -3.79 15.18 -7.53
C ALA A 49 -5.19 14.58 -7.29
N THR A 50 -5.96 14.37 -8.36
CA THR A 50 -7.28 13.73 -8.30
C THR A 50 -7.18 12.30 -7.77
N LYS A 51 -6.23 11.50 -8.27
CA LYS A 51 -6.03 10.12 -7.80
C LYS A 51 -5.59 10.06 -6.34
N ILE A 52 -4.72 10.98 -5.90
CA ILE A 52 -4.30 11.07 -4.50
C ILE A 52 -5.50 11.41 -3.60
N ALA A 53 -6.37 12.33 -4.00
CA ALA A 53 -7.57 12.67 -3.24
C ALA A 53 -8.50 11.44 -3.07
N THR A 54 -8.73 10.70 -4.16
CA THR A 54 -9.51 9.45 -4.13
C THR A 54 -8.88 8.41 -3.20
N LEU A 55 -7.56 8.19 -3.31
CA LEU A 55 -6.85 7.25 -2.44
C LEU A 55 -6.93 7.64 -0.96
N LYS A 56 -6.79 8.92 -0.63
CA LYS A 56 -6.94 9.42 0.75
C LYS A 56 -8.34 9.17 1.29
N SER A 57 -9.37 9.42 0.50
CA SER A 57 -10.76 9.14 0.87
C SER A 57 -11.00 7.64 1.11
N ASN A 58 -10.53 6.78 0.20
CA ASN A 58 -10.66 5.33 0.32
C ASN A 58 -9.84 4.79 1.50
N HIS A 59 -8.66 5.37 1.77
CA HIS A 59 -7.84 5.03 2.92
C HIS A 59 -8.57 5.31 4.24
N ALA A 60 -9.16 6.50 4.38
CA ALA A 60 -9.93 6.87 5.58
C ALA A 60 -11.12 5.93 5.80
N TYR A 61 -11.85 5.60 4.73
CA TYR A 61 -12.93 4.63 4.78
C TYR A 61 -12.44 3.23 5.22
N LEU A 62 -11.42 2.71 4.54
CA LEU A 62 -10.89 1.37 4.80
C LEU A 62 -10.36 1.26 6.24
N HIS A 63 -9.69 2.31 6.74
CA HIS A 63 -9.22 2.38 8.12
C HIS A 63 -10.38 2.24 9.11
N ALA A 64 -11.42 3.06 8.97
CA ALA A 64 -12.57 3.03 9.86
C ALA A 64 -13.33 1.69 9.78
N ALA A 65 -13.54 1.19 8.56
CA ALA A 65 -14.27 -0.04 8.32
C ALA A 65 -13.53 -1.30 8.85
N LEU A 66 -12.20 -1.36 8.67
CA LEU A 66 -11.41 -2.46 9.24
C LEU A 66 -11.38 -2.41 10.78
N LEU A 67 -11.24 -1.23 11.37
CA LEU A 67 -11.22 -1.07 12.81
C LEU A 67 -12.56 -1.43 13.48
N ALA A 68 -13.66 -1.32 12.74
CA ALA A 68 -14.99 -1.70 13.20
C ALA A 68 -15.24 -3.23 13.15
N LEU A 69 -14.38 -4.01 12.50
CA LEU A 69 -14.52 -5.45 12.43
C LEU A 69 -14.23 -6.12 13.79
N PRO A 70 -14.99 -7.16 14.17
CA PRO A 70 -14.67 -7.95 15.35
C PRO A 70 -13.26 -8.54 15.20
N LYS A 71 -12.53 -8.62 16.32
CA LYS A 71 -11.17 -9.19 16.37
C LYS A 71 -10.10 -8.45 15.57
N VAL A 72 -10.38 -7.28 15.00
CA VAL A 72 -9.35 -6.32 14.62
C VAL A 72 -9.02 -5.47 15.84
N LEU A 73 -7.83 -5.64 16.39
CA LEU A 73 -7.41 -4.98 17.63
C LEU A 73 -7.03 -3.52 17.39
N ARG A 74 -6.32 -3.28 16.31
CA ARG A 74 -5.85 -1.93 15.90
C ARG A 74 -5.36 -1.94 14.46
N ILE A 75 -5.20 -0.74 13.92
CA ILE A 75 -4.53 -0.52 12.64
C ILE A 75 -3.15 0.07 12.94
N LEU A 76 -2.10 -0.55 12.44
CA LEU A 76 -0.72 -0.08 12.57
C LEU A 76 -0.32 0.77 11.37
N GLY A 77 0.57 1.73 11.61
CA GLY A 77 1.08 2.65 10.60
C GLY A 77 0.39 4.01 10.64
N ALA A 78 1.10 5.04 10.20
CA ALA A 78 0.67 6.44 10.27
C ALA A 78 -0.17 6.91 9.06
N GLY A 79 -0.63 6.00 8.21
CA GLY A 79 -1.41 6.37 7.03
C GLY A 79 -0.62 7.05 5.90
N ASN A 80 0.71 6.92 5.91
CA ASN A 80 1.59 7.54 4.91
C ASN A 80 1.83 6.68 3.67
N ALA A 81 1.23 5.48 3.64
CA ALA A 81 1.35 4.54 2.53
C ALA A 81 -0.04 4.20 1.96
N ASN A 82 -0.05 3.60 0.79
CA ASN A 82 -1.28 3.13 0.14
C ASN A 82 -1.74 1.75 0.67
N PHE A 83 -1.43 1.43 1.92
CA PHE A 83 -1.88 0.21 2.58
C PHE A 83 -2.07 0.45 4.08
N LEU A 84 -2.80 -0.46 4.70
CA LEU A 84 -3.02 -0.54 6.14
C LEU A 84 -2.53 -1.89 6.68
N LEU A 85 -2.06 -1.91 7.92
CA LEU A 85 -1.75 -3.13 8.64
C LEU A 85 -2.83 -3.36 9.70
N ALA A 86 -3.75 -4.27 9.43
CA ALA A 86 -4.79 -4.66 10.37
C ALA A 86 -4.28 -5.78 11.28
N GLN A 87 -4.18 -5.53 12.58
CA GLN A 87 -3.74 -6.51 13.56
C GLN A 87 -4.93 -7.33 14.06
N ILE A 88 -4.88 -8.61 13.81
CA ILE A 88 -5.92 -9.58 14.17
C ILE A 88 -5.64 -10.17 15.56
N GLY A 89 -6.69 -10.36 16.32
CA GLY A 89 -6.59 -10.96 17.64
C GLY A 89 -7.76 -11.87 18.00
N THR A 90 -7.62 -12.53 19.14
CA THR A 90 -8.66 -13.33 19.80
C THR A 90 -8.64 -12.98 21.28
N ASP A 91 -9.80 -12.68 21.86
CA ASP A 91 -9.97 -12.31 23.27
C ASP A 91 -9.02 -11.17 23.71
N GLY A 92 -8.86 -10.17 22.86
CA GLY A 92 -8.02 -9.00 23.10
C GLY A 92 -6.51 -9.24 22.98
N LYS A 93 -6.07 -10.44 22.62
CA LYS A 93 -4.66 -10.79 22.40
C LYS A 93 -4.37 -10.98 20.91
N VAL A 94 -3.18 -10.63 20.50
CA VAL A 94 -2.72 -10.83 19.10
C VAL A 94 -2.74 -12.32 18.75
N ASP A 95 -3.31 -12.66 17.60
CA ASP A 95 -3.47 -14.04 17.13
C ASP A 95 -2.89 -14.19 15.72
N ASN A 96 -1.63 -14.59 15.66
CA ASN A 96 -0.89 -14.77 14.42
C ASN A 96 -1.44 -15.93 13.59
N ALA A 97 -1.86 -17.02 14.22
CA ALA A 97 -2.40 -18.19 13.53
C ALA A 97 -3.75 -17.87 12.87
N ARG A 98 -4.60 -17.09 13.52
CA ARG A 98 -5.86 -16.61 12.95
C ARG A 98 -5.62 -15.70 11.76
N ALA A 99 -4.68 -14.76 11.86
CA ALA A 99 -4.33 -13.86 10.75
C ALA A 99 -3.84 -14.65 9.53
N GLU A 100 -2.98 -15.63 9.73
CA GLU A 100 -2.48 -16.49 8.66
C GLU A 100 -3.61 -17.31 8.01
N LYS A 101 -4.52 -17.86 8.82
CA LYS A 101 -5.69 -18.60 8.33
C LYS A 101 -6.61 -17.72 7.50
N CYS A 102 -6.90 -16.50 7.96
CA CYS A 102 -7.69 -15.52 7.18
C CYS A 102 -7.01 -15.20 5.84
N TYR A 103 -5.71 -14.95 5.84
CA TYR A 103 -4.94 -14.70 4.62
C TYR A 103 -5.07 -15.84 3.62
N LYS A 104 -4.84 -17.09 4.05
CA LYS A 104 -4.91 -18.28 3.18
C LYS A 104 -6.32 -18.45 2.61
N PHE A 105 -7.34 -18.37 3.45
CA PHE A 105 -8.73 -18.53 3.01
C PHE A 105 -9.15 -17.45 2.01
N MET A 106 -8.84 -16.19 2.28
CA MET A 106 -9.15 -15.09 1.36
C MET A 106 -8.47 -15.27 0.01
N ALA A 107 -7.21 -15.70 -0.02
CA ALA A 107 -6.48 -15.91 -1.27
C ALA A 107 -6.98 -17.11 -2.07
N GLU A 108 -7.20 -18.25 -1.41
CA GLU A 108 -7.52 -19.52 -2.05
C GLU A 108 -9.01 -19.64 -2.43
N THR A 109 -9.89 -19.21 -1.52
CA THR A 109 -11.34 -19.39 -1.67
C THR A 109 -12.01 -18.13 -2.21
N ASP A 110 -11.78 -17.00 -1.59
CA ASP A 110 -12.45 -15.73 -1.93
C ASP A 110 -11.81 -15.02 -3.12
N LYS A 111 -10.61 -15.41 -3.54
CA LYS A 111 -9.81 -14.76 -4.61
C LYS A 111 -9.50 -13.30 -4.32
N VAL A 112 -9.52 -12.92 -3.05
CA VAL A 112 -9.15 -11.59 -2.55
C VAL A 112 -7.79 -11.68 -1.87
N VAL A 113 -6.79 -11.03 -2.44
CA VAL A 113 -5.39 -11.16 -1.98
C VAL A 113 -5.00 -10.00 -1.09
N VAL A 114 -4.83 -10.29 0.19
CA VAL A 114 -4.13 -9.45 1.17
C VAL A 114 -2.70 -9.98 1.36
N ARG A 115 -1.92 -9.47 2.28
CA ARG A 115 -0.57 -9.97 2.58
C ARG A 115 -0.44 -10.26 4.07
N PHE A 116 -0.11 -11.49 4.44
CA PHE A 116 0.28 -11.82 5.79
C PHE A 116 1.66 -11.23 6.11
N ARG A 117 1.79 -10.59 7.29
CA ARG A 117 3.01 -9.94 7.78
C ARG A 117 3.43 -10.39 9.17
N GLY A 118 2.74 -11.37 9.73
CA GLY A 118 2.98 -11.85 11.09
C GLY A 118 4.36 -12.45 11.36
N ASN A 119 5.17 -12.67 10.33
CA ASN A 119 6.55 -13.13 10.45
C ASN A 119 7.57 -11.97 10.50
N GLU A 120 7.12 -10.72 10.37
CA GLU A 120 7.99 -9.54 10.42
C GLU A 120 8.00 -8.95 11.84
N VAL A 121 9.15 -8.42 12.26
CA VAL A 121 9.32 -7.83 13.60
C VAL A 121 8.28 -6.73 13.85
N GLY A 122 7.55 -6.85 14.96
CA GLY A 122 6.50 -5.90 15.36
C GLY A 122 5.22 -5.99 14.55
N CYS A 123 5.06 -7.00 13.68
CA CYS A 123 3.88 -7.18 12.84
C CYS A 123 3.09 -8.47 13.18
N GLU A 124 3.25 -9.03 14.37
CA GLU A 124 2.50 -10.21 14.78
C GLU A 124 0.99 -9.98 14.61
N GLY A 125 0.32 -10.97 14.04
CA GLY A 125 -1.12 -10.92 13.74
C GLY A 125 -1.51 -9.95 12.62
N CYS A 126 -0.55 -9.36 11.87
CA CYS A 126 -0.86 -8.33 10.89
C CYS A 126 -1.17 -8.87 9.50
N LEU A 127 -2.27 -8.34 8.96
CA LEU A 127 -2.62 -8.43 7.54
C LEU A 127 -2.39 -7.06 6.88
N ARG A 128 -1.60 -7.02 5.81
CA ARG A 128 -1.44 -5.81 4.99
C ARG A 128 -2.52 -5.77 3.93
N VAL A 129 -3.37 -4.78 4.02
CA VAL A 129 -4.46 -4.50 3.08
C VAL A 129 -4.10 -3.28 2.26
N THR A 130 -3.98 -3.44 0.94
CA THR A 130 -3.71 -2.32 0.02
C THR A 130 -4.99 -1.53 -0.22
N VAL A 131 -4.88 -0.20 -0.24
CA VAL A 131 -5.99 0.68 -0.57
C VAL A 131 -6.23 0.62 -2.09
N GLY A 132 -7.39 0.13 -2.49
CA GLY A 132 -7.84 0.04 -3.88
C GLY A 132 -8.96 1.02 -4.20
N THR A 133 -9.82 0.65 -5.13
CA THR A 133 -11.09 1.36 -5.39
C THR A 133 -12.02 1.24 -4.18
N ARG A 134 -13.11 1.98 -4.18
CA ARG A 134 -14.10 1.92 -3.10
C ARG A 134 -14.71 0.52 -2.98
N GLU A 135 -15.07 -0.04 -4.11
CA GLU A 135 -15.68 -1.37 -4.23
C GLU A 135 -14.72 -2.47 -3.76
N GLU A 136 -13.44 -2.37 -4.11
CA GLU A 136 -12.41 -3.30 -3.64
C GLU A 136 -12.21 -3.21 -2.12
N CYS A 137 -12.23 -2.01 -1.56
CA CYS A 137 -12.14 -1.81 -0.11
C CYS A 137 -13.36 -2.42 0.61
N GLU A 138 -14.56 -2.22 0.09
CA GLU A 138 -15.80 -2.81 0.63
C GLU A 138 -15.78 -4.33 0.58
N GLU A 139 -15.31 -4.91 -0.53
CA GLU A 139 -15.21 -6.36 -0.69
C GLU A 139 -14.22 -6.97 0.32
N VAL A 140 -13.04 -6.38 0.50
CA VAL A 140 -12.07 -6.85 1.51
C VAL A 140 -12.68 -6.81 2.91
N VAL A 141 -13.34 -5.72 3.28
CA VAL A 141 -13.99 -5.57 4.59
C VAL A 141 -15.08 -6.63 4.79
N ARG A 142 -15.91 -6.84 3.78
CA ARG A 142 -16.99 -7.83 3.80
C ARG A 142 -16.45 -9.26 3.99
N ARG A 143 -15.42 -9.64 3.22
CA ARG A 143 -14.81 -10.99 3.28
C ARG A 143 -14.11 -11.20 4.61
N LEU A 144 -13.24 -10.27 5.00
CA LEU A 144 -12.54 -10.39 6.28
C LEU A 144 -13.52 -10.42 7.46
N GLY A 145 -14.57 -9.59 7.43
CA GLY A 145 -15.60 -9.57 8.46
C GLY A 145 -16.36 -10.89 8.60
N SER A 146 -16.57 -11.63 7.50
CA SER A 146 -17.21 -12.96 7.56
C SER A 146 -16.32 -14.01 8.24
N LEU A 147 -14.99 -13.88 8.14
CA LEU A 147 -14.01 -14.80 8.72
C LEU A 147 -13.68 -14.49 10.19
N LEU A 148 -13.95 -13.28 10.62
CA LEU A 148 -13.63 -12.81 11.98
C LEU A 148 -14.82 -12.90 12.96
N LYS A 149 -15.92 -13.46 12.54
CA LYS A 149 -17.08 -13.73 13.42
C LYS A 149 -16.78 -14.71 14.54
#